data_41b488870104872bdcf55010b6c190f4
#
_entry.id   41b488870104872bdcf55010b6c190f4
#
_cell.length_a   1.000
_cell.length_b   1.000
_cell.length_c   1.000
_cell.angle_alpha   90.00
_cell.angle_beta   90.00
_cell.angle_gamma   90.00
#
_symmetry.space_group_name_H-M   'P 1'
#
loop_
_entity.id
_entity.type
_entity.pdbx_description
1 polymer ?
#
loop_
_entity_poly.entity_id
_entity_poly.type
_entity_poly.pdbx_seq_one_letter_code
_entity_poly.pdbx_strand_id
1 'polypeptide(L)'
;MSSSDRPVRAARTKRSLYMEWAKTHSHAKYNLATSGLTGVSREEFPLDVRELEITAPGGYGHAPLLARLAVHTGVSEESIVTAAGTSMANHLAMAALLEPGDEIVLEQPAYGPLLDVANYLGARVKRLPRRFETRFSVSLEELQRAITTSTRLVVLSNLHNPTGALLSAQMVGAIGKLAIRARARVLIDEVYLEMLFGKPAPFCFPIGQSVAGAKENPFVVTSSLTKVYGLSGLRCGWILAAPALARRMWLLNDLFAATGALPAERLSVMALDHLEKFRDRARTLLAANRALLDSFLDSRRDIECFRPPAGTMVFPRLPHGRDPEAFFRLLREKFETTVVPGSFFEMPRHFRIGIGGDTPTLRAGLERLSAALDALTKR
;
A
#
# COMPACT_ATOMS: atom_id res chain seq x y z
N MET A 1 -21.76 47.53 7.68
CA MET A 1 -21.50 46.38 6.77
C MET A 1 -20.60 45.39 7.51
N SER A 2 -21.17 44.28 7.94
CA SER A 2 -20.61 43.31 8.86
C SER A 2 -19.48 42.51 8.21
N SER A 3 -18.44 42.32 9.00
CA SER A 3 -17.22 41.54 8.71
C SER A 3 -17.51 40.05 8.58
N SER A 4 -17.01 39.47 7.47
CA SER A 4 -16.45 38.12 7.33
C SER A 4 -17.23 36.93 7.85
N ASP A 5 -18.14 36.42 7.05
CA ASP A 5 -18.40 34.98 6.94
C ASP A 5 -17.35 34.33 6.02
N ARG A 6 -16.10 34.25 6.49
CA ARG A 6 -15.16 33.30 5.92
C ARG A 6 -15.50 31.92 6.53
N PRO A 7 -15.84 30.92 5.72
CA PRO A 7 -16.07 29.58 6.25
C PRO A 7 -14.83 29.14 7.04
N VAL A 8 -15.06 28.73 8.28
CA VAL A 8 -14.00 28.16 9.13
C VAL A 8 -13.40 26.98 8.38
N ARG A 9 -12.20 27.14 7.89
CA ARG A 9 -11.47 26.09 7.16
C ARG A 9 -11.24 24.96 8.14
N ALA A 10 -11.84 23.78 7.89
CA ALA A 10 -11.62 22.60 8.73
C ALA A 10 -10.11 22.38 8.89
N ALA A 11 -9.67 22.14 10.12
CA ALA A 11 -8.26 21.93 10.42
C ALA A 11 -7.76 20.71 9.64
N ARG A 12 -6.68 20.87 8.85
CA ARG A 12 -6.07 19.78 8.09
C ARG A 12 -5.48 18.74 9.03
N THR A 13 -5.66 17.46 8.74
CA THR A 13 -5.00 16.36 9.44
C THR A 13 -3.48 16.53 9.34
N LYS A 14 -2.78 16.47 10.48
CA LYS A 14 -1.31 16.58 10.54
C LYS A 14 -0.67 15.34 11.18
N ARG A 15 -1.41 14.25 11.30
CA ARG A 15 -0.94 12.97 11.84
C ARG A 15 -1.70 11.82 11.20
N SER A 16 -1.13 10.63 11.26
CA SER A 16 -1.79 9.38 10.90
C SER A 16 -1.96 8.53 12.16
N LEU A 17 -3.20 8.35 12.60
CA LEU A 17 -3.52 7.53 13.79
C LEU A 17 -3.07 6.08 13.59
N TYR A 18 -3.23 5.55 12.37
CA TYR A 18 -2.74 4.23 12.03
C TYR A 18 -1.21 4.11 12.17
N MET A 19 -0.45 5.08 11.64
CA MET A 19 1.01 5.03 11.68
C MET A 19 1.56 5.26 13.10
N GLU A 20 0.89 6.10 13.90
CA GLU A 20 1.20 6.30 15.31
C GLU A 20 1.01 4.97 16.06
N TRP A 21 -0.15 4.35 15.91
CA TRP A 21 -0.44 3.05 16.51
C TRP A 21 0.56 1.97 16.06
N ALA A 22 0.86 1.90 14.76
CA ALA A 22 1.78 0.92 14.20
C ALA A 22 3.21 1.06 14.74
N LYS A 23 3.64 2.26 15.11
CA LYS A 23 4.97 2.52 15.66
C LYS A 23 5.04 2.37 17.19
N THR A 24 3.94 2.57 17.90
CA THR A 24 3.94 2.65 19.36
C THR A 24 3.17 1.51 20.05
N HIS A 25 2.19 0.93 19.37
CA HIS A 25 1.26 -0.03 19.97
C HIS A 25 1.20 -1.40 19.26
N SER A 26 1.85 -1.57 18.11
CA SER A 26 1.84 -2.85 17.40
C SER A 26 2.84 -3.87 17.98
N HIS A 27 3.70 -3.44 18.90
CA HIS A 27 4.72 -4.31 19.48
C HIS A 27 4.11 -5.29 20.49
N ALA A 28 4.11 -6.57 20.13
CA ALA A 28 3.77 -7.68 20.99
C ALA A 28 4.71 -8.83 20.69
N LYS A 29 4.79 -9.80 21.59
CA LYS A 29 5.65 -10.98 21.41
C LYS A 29 5.32 -11.72 20.11
N TYR A 30 4.05 -11.82 19.77
CA TYR A 30 3.54 -12.42 18.53
C TYR A 30 2.89 -11.34 17.68
N ASN A 31 3.71 -10.69 16.85
CA ASN A 31 3.25 -9.57 16.03
C ASN A 31 2.71 -10.06 14.69
N LEU A 32 1.39 -10.10 14.57
CA LEU A 32 0.67 -10.38 13.32
C LEU A 32 0.14 -9.09 12.66
N ALA A 33 0.61 -7.93 13.07
CA ALA A 33 0.16 -6.64 12.50
C ALA A 33 1.00 -6.18 11.30
N THR A 34 2.18 -6.76 11.09
CA THR A 34 3.09 -6.37 10.02
C THR A 34 2.54 -6.74 8.65
N SER A 35 2.56 -5.79 7.70
CA SER A 35 2.04 -6.01 6.33
C SER A 35 3.12 -6.27 5.28
N GLY A 36 4.39 -6.20 5.64
CA GLY A 36 5.52 -6.54 4.77
C GLY A 36 6.12 -7.88 5.16
N LEU A 37 7.10 -8.33 4.38
CA LEU A 37 7.92 -9.47 4.75
C LEU A 37 8.90 -9.11 5.86
N THR A 38 9.30 -10.11 6.64
CA THR A 38 10.42 -10.00 7.58
C THR A 38 11.67 -9.52 6.85
N GLY A 39 12.44 -8.67 7.54
CA GLY A 39 13.61 -8.02 6.96
C GLY A 39 14.66 -9.00 6.44
N VAL A 40 15.43 -8.56 5.47
CA VAL A 40 16.64 -9.24 4.99
C VAL A 40 17.76 -8.92 5.97
N SER A 41 18.49 -9.94 6.42
CA SER A 41 19.64 -9.74 7.28
C SER A 41 20.83 -9.19 6.52
N ARG A 42 21.84 -8.66 7.23
CA ARG A 42 23.05 -8.15 6.61
C ARG A 42 23.80 -9.25 5.84
N GLU A 43 23.78 -10.47 6.39
CA GLU A 43 24.48 -11.64 5.82
C GLU A 43 23.78 -12.13 4.54
N GLU A 44 22.46 -11.95 4.47
CA GLU A 44 21.68 -12.28 3.26
C GLU A 44 21.82 -11.22 2.15
N PHE A 45 22.16 -9.97 2.52
CA PHE A 45 22.24 -8.88 1.55
C PHE A 45 23.62 -8.90 0.82
N PRO A 46 23.66 -8.76 -0.52
CA PRO A 46 24.90 -8.80 -1.30
C PRO A 46 25.66 -7.46 -1.18
N LEU A 47 26.10 -7.13 0.03
CA LEU A 47 26.74 -5.85 0.34
C LEU A 47 28.18 -5.80 -0.18
N ASP A 48 28.45 -4.85 -1.07
CA ASP A 48 29.81 -4.41 -1.40
C ASP A 48 30.00 -2.98 -0.86
N VAL A 49 30.78 -2.86 0.20
CA VAL A 49 31.07 -1.57 0.85
C VAL A 49 31.87 -0.61 -0.03
N ARG A 50 32.56 -1.14 -1.04
CA ARG A 50 33.35 -0.32 -1.99
C ARG A 50 32.47 0.49 -2.94
N GLU A 51 31.23 0.03 -3.12
CA GLU A 51 30.22 0.70 -3.94
C GLU A 51 29.47 1.81 -3.19
N LEU A 52 29.69 1.93 -1.87
CA LEU A 52 29.04 2.96 -1.06
C LEU A 52 29.79 4.27 -1.16
N GLU A 53 29.29 5.19 -1.99
CA GLU A 53 29.74 6.57 -2.07
C GLU A 53 28.89 7.46 -1.14
N ILE A 54 29.55 8.47 -0.57
CA ILE A 54 28.92 9.42 0.37
C ILE A 54 28.52 10.71 -0.38
N THR A 55 29.25 11.05 -1.43
CA THR A 55 29.05 12.29 -2.20
C THR A 55 28.58 11.98 -3.62
N ALA A 56 27.49 12.59 -4.05
CA ALA A 56 26.97 12.46 -5.41
C ALA A 56 27.14 13.76 -6.21
N PRO A 57 27.30 13.62 -7.55
CA PRO A 57 27.13 14.74 -8.46
C PRO A 57 25.71 15.20 -8.45
N GLY A 58 25.07 16.00 -8.07
CA GLY A 58 23.64 16.41 -8.12
C GLY A 58 22.89 15.94 -9.37
N GLY A 59 21.60 16.13 -9.38
CA GLY A 59 20.72 15.75 -10.49
C GLY A 59 19.37 15.22 -10.00
N TYR A 60 18.47 14.90 -10.94
CA TYR A 60 17.17 14.32 -10.66
C TYR A 60 17.25 12.79 -10.65
N GLY A 61 17.49 12.23 -9.45
CA GLY A 61 17.62 10.81 -9.22
C GLY A 61 19.03 10.28 -9.52
N HIS A 62 19.32 9.12 -8.95
CA HIS A 62 20.57 8.40 -9.20
C HIS A 62 20.45 7.61 -10.50
N ALA A 63 21.20 7.99 -11.55
CA ALA A 63 21.07 7.39 -12.89
C ALA A 63 21.15 5.84 -12.89
N PRO A 64 22.10 5.17 -12.18
CA PRO A 64 22.09 3.72 -12.09
C PRO A 64 20.82 3.13 -11.50
N LEU A 65 20.18 3.78 -10.51
CA LEU A 65 18.94 3.34 -9.93
C LEU A 65 17.77 3.50 -10.93
N LEU A 66 17.70 4.64 -11.62
CA LEU A 66 16.67 4.87 -12.65
C LEU A 66 16.76 3.83 -13.77
N ALA A 67 17.96 3.52 -14.25
CA ALA A 67 18.20 2.50 -15.26
C ALA A 67 17.73 1.10 -14.80
N ARG A 68 18.02 0.70 -13.54
CA ARG A 68 17.55 -0.58 -12.99
C ARG A 68 16.03 -0.61 -12.81
N LEU A 69 15.42 0.48 -12.34
CA LEU A 69 13.98 0.60 -12.23
C LEU A 69 13.30 0.58 -13.59
N ALA A 70 13.88 1.20 -14.63
CA ALA A 70 13.38 1.15 -16.00
C ALA A 70 13.32 -0.29 -16.53
N VAL A 71 14.39 -1.06 -16.35
CA VAL A 71 14.43 -2.49 -16.69
C VAL A 71 13.39 -3.28 -15.87
N HIS A 72 13.33 -3.05 -14.57
CA HIS A 72 12.41 -3.76 -13.67
C HIS A 72 10.94 -3.51 -13.98
N THR A 73 10.58 -2.27 -14.30
CA THR A 73 9.18 -1.86 -14.52
C THR A 73 8.77 -1.87 -15.98
N GLY A 74 9.71 -2.00 -16.92
CA GLY A 74 9.45 -1.98 -18.36
C GLY A 74 9.03 -0.61 -18.90
N VAL A 75 9.41 0.49 -18.22
CA VAL A 75 9.10 1.87 -18.65
C VAL A 75 10.38 2.69 -18.86
N SER A 76 10.28 3.81 -19.59
CA SER A 76 11.42 4.72 -19.78
C SER A 76 11.79 5.44 -18.47
N GLU A 77 13.07 5.75 -18.29
CA GLU A 77 13.57 6.49 -17.12
C GLU A 77 12.85 7.83 -16.92
N GLU A 78 12.46 8.50 -18.00
CA GLU A 78 11.71 9.77 -17.96
C GLU A 78 10.35 9.65 -17.28
N SER A 79 9.81 8.42 -17.20
CA SER A 79 8.53 8.12 -16.54
C SER A 79 8.70 7.74 -15.07
N ILE A 80 9.92 7.76 -14.52
CA ILE A 80 10.23 7.28 -13.16
C ILE A 80 10.62 8.45 -12.26
N VAL A 81 10.09 8.46 -11.04
CA VAL A 81 10.50 9.36 -9.96
C VAL A 81 10.82 8.52 -8.74
N THR A 82 12.03 8.65 -8.17
CA THR A 82 12.39 7.97 -6.93
C THR A 82 11.86 8.71 -5.70
N ALA A 83 11.56 7.98 -4.64
CA ALA A 83 11.03 8.55 -3.41
C ALA A 83 11.42 7.70 -2.19
N ALA A 84 11.37 8.29 -0.99
CA ALA A 84 11.67 7.60 0.26
C ALA A 84 10.57 6.59 0.66
N GLY A 85 10.46 5.51 -0.11
CA GLY A 85 9.44 4.47 -0.01
C GLY A 85 8.08 4.90 -0.56
N THR A 86 7.14 3.96 -0.66
CA THR A 86 5.79 4.21 -1.21
C THR A 86 5.03 5.31 -0.46
N SER A 87 5.29 5.52 0.83
CA SER A 87 4.61 6.58 1.59
C SER A 87 4.94 7.98 1.05
N MET A 88 6.21 8.27 0.76
CA MET A 88 6.61 9.54 0.14
C MET A 88 6.16 9.58 -1.34
N ALA A 89 6.23 8.45 -2.05
CA ALA A 89 5.74 8.35 -3.42
C ALA A 89 4.25 8.71 -3.53
N ASN A 90 3.40 8.17 -2.66
CA ASN A 90 1.98 8.50 -2.60
C ASN A 90 1.74 9.97 -2.26
N HIS A 91 2.47 10.52 -1.29
CA HIS A 91 2.37 11.93 -0.93
C HIS A 91 2.75 12.83 -2.10
N LEU A 92 3.91 12.60 -2.72
CA LEU A 92 4.43 13.40 -3.83
C LEU A 92 3.49 13.33 -5.05
N ALA A 93 2.98 12.13 -5.37
CA ALA A 93 2.01 11.95 -6.45
C ALA A 93 0.72 12.74 -6.21
N MET A 94 0.15 12.64 -5.01
CA MET A 94 -1.06 13.41 -4.66
C MET A 94 -0.79 14.91 -4.65
N ALA A 95 0.33 15.36 -4.06
CA ALA A 95 0.68 16.78 -3.99
C ALA A 95 0.93 17.41 -5.36
N ALA A 96 1.45 16.64 -6.34
CA ALA A 96 1.63 17.11 -7.71
C ALA A 96 0.31 17.20 -8.50
N LEU A 97 -0.76 16.53 -8.06
CA LEU A 97 -2.03 16.39 -8.77
C LEU A 97 -3.17 17.20 -8.16
N LEU A 98 -3.06 17.59 -6.88
CA LEU A 98 -4.16 18.16 -6.11
C LEU A 98 -3.87 19.55 -5.61
N GLU A 99 -4.87 20.41 -5.71
CA GLU A 99 -4.95 21.67 -5.01
C GLU A 99 -5.98 21.57 -3.86
N PRO A 100 -5.86 22.41 -2.81
CA PRO A 100 -6.83 22.44 -1.73
C PRO A 100 -8.25 22.71 -2.24
N GLY A 101 -9.18 21.81 -1.95
CA GLY A 101 -10.56 21.86 -2.41
C GLY A 101 -10.86 20.98 -3.62
N ASP A 102 -9.85 20.38 -4.23
CA ASP A 102 -10.06 19.38 -5.30
C ASP A 102 -10.81 18.16 -4.80
N GLU A 103 -11.63 17.58 -5.67
CA GLU A 103 -12.39 16.37 -5.37
C GLU A 103 -11.62 15.13 -5.77
N ILE A 104 -11.58 14.15 -4.85
CA ILE A 104 -11.04 12.83 -5.14
C ILE A 104 -12.04 11.73 -4.79
N VAL A 105 -11.89 10.58 -5.45
CA VAL A 105 -12.57 9.33 -5.10
C VAL A 105 -11.53 8.37 -4.53
N LEU A 106 -11.70 7.94 -3.27
CA LEU A 106 -10.78 7.05 -2.56
C LEU A 106 -11.50 5.82 -2.05
N GLU A 107 -10.96 4.63 -2.32
CA GLU A 107 -11.53 3.35 -1.89
C GLU A 107 -11.75 3.26 -0.38
N GLN A 108 -12.74 2.43 0.04
CA GLN A 108 -13.07 2.14 1.43
C GLN A 108 -13.43 0.66 1.58
N PRO A 109 -12.76 -0.11 2.46
CA PRO A 109 -11.67 0.31 3.36
C PRO A 109 -10.45 0.79 2.59
N ALA A 110 -9.55 1.53 3.25
CA ALA A 110 -8.30 1.98 2.63
C ALA A 110 -7.14 1.93 3.64
N TYR A 111 -5.93 1.90 3.10
CA TYR A 111 -4.74 2.16 3.89
C TYR A 111 -4.80 3.59 4.45
N GLY A 112 -4.92 3.72 5.77
CA GLY A 112 -5.16 5.00 6.44
C GLY A 112 -4.32 6.18 5.94
N PRO A 113 -2.99 6.04 5.77
CA PRO A 113 -2.15 7.12 5.24
C PRO A 113 -2.56 7.68 3.87
N LEU A 114 -3.24 6.92 3.00
CA LEU A 114 -3.75 7.48 1.74
C LEU A 114 -4.85 8.51 2.01
N LEU A 115 -5.76 8.20 2.93
CA LEU A 115 -6.80 9.13 3.37
C LEU A 115 -6.20 10.33 4.13
N ASP A 116 -5.23 10.07 5.02
CA ASP A 116 -4.58 11.10 5.81
C ASP A 116 -3.85 12.12 4.93
N VAL A 117 -3.13 11.65 3.89
CA VAL A 117 -2.46 12.53 2.92
C VAL A 117 -3.47 13.36 2.13
N ALA A 118 -4.56 12.76 1.65
CA ALA A 118 -5.61 13.49 0.95
C ALA A 118 -6.21 14.61 1.83
N ASN A 119 -6.51 14.30 3.09
CA ASN A 119 -7.01 15.29 4.06
C ASN A 119 -5.96 16.36 4.40
N TYR A 120 -4.68 15.98 4.51
CA TYR A 120 -3.57 16.92 4.72
C TYR A 120 -3.45 17.93 3.57
N LEU A 121 -3.59 17.46 2.34
CA LEU A 121 -3.58 18.32 1.14
C LEU A 121 -4.85 19.15 0.99
N GLY A 122 -5.90 18.88 1.79
CA GLY A 122 -7.15 19.61 1.79
C GLY A 122 -8.11 19.20 0.67
N ALA A 123 -7.99 17.98 0.17
CA ALA A 123 -8.90 17.41 -0.82
C ALA A 123 -10.29 17.12 -0.21
N ARG A 124 -11.33 17.17 -1.05
CA ARG A 124 -12.68 16.70 -0.73
C ARG A 124 -12.78 15.23 -1.13
N VAL A 125 -12.85 14.36 -0.13
CA VAL A 125 -12.79 12.92 -0.34
C VAL A 125 -14.19 12.32 -0.45
N LYS A 126 -14.51 11.70 -1.59
CA LYS A 126 -15.63 10.79 -1.77
C LYS A 126 -15.15 9.35 -1.55
N ARG A 127 -15.94 8.53 -0.83
CA ARG A 127 -15.56 7.16 -0.56
C ARG A 127 -16.15 6.22 -1.61
N LEU A 128 -15.31 5.30 -2.12
CA LEU A 128 -15.72 4.20 -3.02
C LEU A 128 -15.78 2.90 -2.21
N PRO A 129 -16.96 2.40 -1.87
CA PRO A 129 -17.06 1.22 -1.02
C PRO A 129 -16.64 -0.06 -1.74
N ARG A 130 -15.82 -0.86 -1.06
CA ARG A 130 -15.47 -2.24 -1.43
C ARG A 130 -16.01 -3.15 -0.33
N ARG A 131 -17.00 -3.97 -0.65
CA ARG A 131 -17.77 -4.72 0.34
C ARG A 131 -17.25 -6.15 0.49
N PHE A 132 -17.38 -6.69 1.69
CA PHE A 132 -17.04 -8.09 1.99
C PHE A 132 -17.84 -9.05 1.11
N GLU A 133 -19.13 -8.78 0.93
CA GLU A 133 -20.08 -9.61 0.17
C GLU A 133 -19.71 -9.72 -1.31
N THR A 134 -19.03 -8.72 -1.87
CA THR A 134 -18.49 -8.72 -3.23
C THR A 134 -16.99 -9.05 -3.28
N ARG A 135 -16.45 -9.68 -2.22
CA ARG A 135 -15.04 -10.02 -2.11
C ARG A 135 -14.11 -8.80 -2.28
N PHE A 136 -14.56 -7.66 -1.82
CA PHE A 136 -13.88 -6.38 -1.92
C PHE A 136 -13.52 -5.97 -3.36
N SER A 137 -14.27 -6.42 -4.36
CA SER A 137 -14.12 -5.97 -5.74
C SER A 137 -14.55 -4.51 -5.89
N VAL A 138 -13.95 -3.82 -6.88
CA VAL A 138 -14.38 -2.47 -7.27
C VAL A 138 -15.65 -2.57 -8.11
N SER A 139 -16.69 -1.83 -7.76
CA SER A 139 -17.88 -1.66 -8.61
C SER A 139 -17.66 -0.51 -9.58
N LEU A 140 -17.65 -0.81 -10.90
CA LEU A 140 -17.54 0.21 -11.94
C LEU A 140 -18.74 1.16 -11.93
N GLU A 141 -19.92 0.65 -11.61
CA GLU A 141 -21.14 1.47 -11.52
C GLU A 141 -21.04 2.48 -10.37
N GLU A 142 -20.59 2.04 -9.18
CA GLU A 142 -20.38 2.96 -8.06
C GLU A 142 -19.25 3.96 -8.34
N LEU A 143 -18.17 3.52 -8.98
CA LEU A 143 -17.09 4.41 -9.40
C LEU A 143 -17.60 5.45 -10.40
N GLN A 144 -18.38 5.04 -11.39
CA GLN A 144 -18.97 5.96 -12.38
C GLN A 144 -19.91 6.98 -11.73
N ARG A 145 -20.68 6.58 -10.72
CA ARG A 145 -21.54 7.50 -9.94
C ARG A 145 -20.74 8.45 -9.05
N ALA A 146 -19.62 7.98 -8.50
CA ALA A 146 -18.76 8.79 -7.64
C ALA A 146 -17.97 9.85 -8.40
N ILE A 147 -17.52 9.54 -9.61
CA ILE A 147 -16.73 10.44 -10.47
C ILE A 147 -17.64 11.54 -11.02
N THR A 148 -17.18 12.79 -10.91
CA THR A 148 -17.84 13.97 -11.50
C THR A 148 -16.85 14.75 -12.35
N THR A 149 -17.31 15.83 -12.99
CA THR A 149 -16.45 16.77 -13.74
C THR A 149 -15.43 17.50 -12.84
N SER A 150 -15.68 17.51 -11.53
CA SER A 150 -14.77 18.08 -10.52
C SER A 150 -13.75 17.07 -9.97
N THR A 151 -13.92 15.80 -10.24
CA THR A 151 -12.99 14.75 -9.75
C THR A 151 -11.65 14.89 -10.45
N ARG A 152 -10.58 15.06 -9.66
CA ARG A 152 -9.19 15.15 -10.15
C ARG A 152 -8.45 13.85 -10.07
N LEU A 153 -8.75 13.05 -9.03
CA LEU A 153 -7.98 11.84 -8.74
C LEU A 153 -8.89 10.73 -8.22
N VAL A 154 -8.66 9.51 -8.70
CA VAL A 154 -9.14 8.26 -8.11
C VAL A 154 -7.96 7.60 -7.43
N VAL A 155 -8.10 7.15 -6.17
CA VAL A 155 -7.01 6.53 -5.38
C VAL A 155 -7.40 5.12 -4.99
N LEU A 156 -6.60 4.17 -5.41
CA LEU A 156 -6.80 2.73 -5.19
C LEU A 156 -5.47 2.06 -4.80
N SER A 157 -5.54 0.84 -4.28
CA SER A 157 -4.38 -0.04 -4.09
C SER A 157 -4.57 -1.41 -4.75
N ASN A 158 -3.48 -2.03 -5.23
CA ASN A 158 -3.46 -3.34 -5.88
C ASN A 158 -2.12 -4.07 -5.59
N LEU A 159 -2.10 -5.18 -4.85
CA LEU A 159 -3.19 -5.78 -4.09
C LEU A 159 -3.75 -4.81 -3.04
N HIS A 160 -5.05 -4.86 -2.86
CA HIS A 160 -5.75 -3.95 -1.95
C HIS A 160 -5.32 -4.12 -0.48
N ASN A 161 -4.93 -3.05 0.17
CA ASN A 161 -4.67 -3.02 1.61
C ASN A 161 -5.89 -2.41 2.34
N PRO A 162 -6.64 -3.21 3.16
CA PRO A 162 -6.15 -4.35 3.96
C PRO A 162 -6.53 -5.75 3.45
N THR A 163 -7.26 -5.91 2.37
CA THR A 163 -7.95 -7.17 2.06
C THR A 163 -7.20 -8.14 1.16
N GLY A 164 -6.16 -7.68 0.46
CA GLY A 164 -5.45 -8.47 -0.55
C GLY A 164 -6.22 -8.68 -1.86
N ALA A 165 -7.39 -8.04 -2.05
CA ALA A 165 -8.16 -8.17 -3.27
C ALA A 165 -7.38 -7.65 -4.50
N LEU A 166 -7.48 -8.38 -5.61
CA LEU A 166 -6.78 -8.10 -6.87
C LEU A 166 -7.74 -7.43 -7.86
N LEU A 167 -7.28 -6.35 -8.49
CA LEU A 167 -7.92 -5.80 -9.69
C LEU A 167 -7.50 -6.63 -10.90
N SER A 168 -8.46 -7.08 -11.71
CA SER A 168 -8.14 -7.73 -12.98
C SER A 168 -7.66 -6.71 -14.03
N ALA A 169 -6.93 -7.18 -15.06
CA ALA A 169 -6.52 -6.32 -16.17
C ALA A 169 -7.71 -5.65 -16.87
N GLN A 170 -8.83 -6.37 -17.01
CA GLN A 170 -10.08 -5.82 -17.54
C GLN A 170 -10.63 -4.69 -16.66
N MET A 171 -10.62 -4.88 -15.34
CA MET A 171 -11.07 -3.85 -14.39
C MET A 171 -10.17 -2.62 -14.45
N VAL A 172 -8.85 -2.79 -14.47
CA VAL A 172 -7.89 -1.69 -14.64
C VAL A 172 -8.17 -0.91 -15.92
N GLY A 173 -8.32 -1.60 -17.06
CA GLY A 173 -8.65 -0.94 -18.33
C GLY A 173 -9.98 -0.16 -18.29
N ALA A 174 -11.01 -0.72 -17.62
CA ALA A 174 -12.29 -0.03 -17.45
C ALA A 174 -12.20 1.21 -16.56
N ILE A 175 -11.46 1.13 -15.45
CA ILE A 175 -11.18 2.28 -14.58
C ILE A 175 -10.44 3.39 -15.35
N GLY A 176 -9.43 3.02 -16.14
CA GLY A 176 -8.70 3.97 -16.99
C GLY A 176 -9.60 4.72 -17.97
N LYS A 177 -10.52 3.99 -18.64
CA LYS A 177 -11.51 4.60 -19.54
C LYS A 177 -12.44 5.60 -18.82
N LEU A 178 -12.91 5.27 -17.60
CA LEU A 178 -13.73 6.18 -16.81
C LEU A 178 -12.96 7.44 -16.43
N ALA A 179 -11.72 7.28 -15.98
CA ALA A 179 -10.86 8.40 -15.60
C ALA A 179 -10.59 9.35 -16.79
N ILE A 180 -10.28 8.80 -17.99
CA ILE A 180 -10.06 9.62 -19.19
C ILE A 180 -11.30 10.44 -19.54
N ARG A 181 -12.50 9.85 -19.51
CA ARG A 181 -13.75 10.57 -19.79
C ARG A 181 -13.97 11.73 -18.82
N ALA A 182 -13.60 11.55 -17.56
CA ALA A 182 -13.73 12.55 -16.51
C ALA A 182 -12.57 13.55 -16.47
N ARG A 183 -11.54 13.36 -17.29
CA ARG A 183 -10.26 14.11 -17.22
C ARG A 183 -9.58 13.99 -15.84
N ALA A 184 -9.82 12.90 -15.14
CA ALA A 184 -9.19 12.56 -13.87
C ALA A 184 -7.96 11.68 -14.08
N ARG A 185 -7.07 11.63 -13.08
CA ARG A 185 -5.97 10.65 -12.99
C ARG A 185 -6.36 9.53 -12.03
N VAL A 186 -5.64 8.42 -12.10
CA VAL A 186 -5.81 7.29 -11.17
C VAL A 186 -4.46 7.02 -10.52
N LEU A 187 -4.37 7.21 -9.21
CA LEU A 187 -3.23 6.78 -8.40
C LEU A 187 -3.50 5.36 -7.91
N ILE A 188 -2.60 4.44 -8.22
CA ILE A 188 -2.65 3.08 -7.72
C ILE A 188 -1.37 2.73 -6.96
N ASP A 189 -1.52 2.38 -5.68
CA ASP A 189 -0.44 1.83 -4.86
C ASP A 189 -0.31 0.33 -5.15
N GLU A 190 0.73 -0.06 -5.88
CA GLU A 190 1.02 -1.45 -6.30
C GLU A 190 2.09 -2.13 -5.43
N VAL A 191 2.36 -1.61 -4.24
CA VAL A 191 3.47 -2.09 -3.39
C VAL A 191 3.38 -3.59 -3.02
N TYR A 192 2.25 -4.24 -3.22
CA TYR A 192 2.05 -5.68 -2.98
C TYR A 192 1.87 -6.51 -4.26
N LEU A 193 1.74 -5.89 -5.43
CA LEU A 193 1.32 -6.58 -6.65
C LEU A 193 2.30 -7.67 -7.10
N GLU A 194 3.59 -7.44 -6.91
CA GLU A 194 4.65 -8.41 -7.27
C GLU A 194 4.62 -9.69 -6.42
N MET A 195 3.84 -9.75 -5.33
CA MET A 195 3.59 -10.98 -4.57
C MET A 195 2.77 -12.04 -5.32
N LEU A 196 2.34 -11.73 -6.53
CA LEU A 196 1.79 -12.74 -7.46
C LEU A 196 2.86 -13.73 -7.96
N PHE A 197 4.14 -13.42 -7.83
CA PHE A 197 5.31 -14.28 -8.09
C PHE A 197 5.23 -15.06 -9.41
N GLY A 198 5.25 -14.34 -10.54
CA GLY A 198 5.25 -14.94 -11.87
C GLY A 198 3.89 -15.35 -12.43
N LYS A 199 2.80 -15.20 -11.67
CA LYS A 199 1.46 -15.18 -12.23
C LYS A 199 1.27 -13.87 -13.01
N PRO A 200 0.46 -13.86 -14.10
CA PRO A 200 0.17 -12.62 -14.81
C PRO A 200 -0.32 -11.53 -13.86
N ALA A 201 0.47 -10.49 -13.68
CA ALA A 201 0.12 -9.36 -12.83
C ALA A 201 -0.44 -8.22 -13.69
N PRO A 202 -1.60 -7.66 -13.32
CA PRO A 202 -2.21 -6.55 -14.06
C PRO A 202 -1.56 -5.22 -13.68
N PHE A 203 -0.27 -5.02 -14.03
CA PHE A 203 0.40 -3.76 -13.78
C PHE A 203 -0.32 -2.61 -14.48
N CYS A 204 -0.74 -1.62 -13.71
CA CYS A 204 -1.65 -0.60 -14.20
C CYS A 204 -0.99 0.37 -15.17
N PHE A 205 0.30 0.66 -15.03
CA PHE A 205 0.98 1.61 -15.92
C PHE A 205 1.09 1.11 -17.36
N PRO A 206 1.57 -0.12 -17.63
CA PRO A 206 1.54 -0.69 -18.98
C PRO A 206 0.13 -0.80 -19.57
N ILE A 207 -0.86 -1.22 -18.75
CA ILE A 207 -2.25 -1.30 -19.20
C ILE A 207 -2.76 0.09 -19.60
N GLY A 208 -2.43 1.12 -18.81
CA GLY A 208 -2.82 2.50 -19.08
C GLY A 208 -2.30 3.05 -20.39
N GLN A 209 -1.10 2.66 -20.82
CA GLN A 209 -0.52 3.03 -22.13
C GLN A 209 -1.37 2.51 -23.31
N SER A 210 -2.08 1.41 -23.11
CA SER A 210 -2.92 0.76 -24.12
C SER A 210 -4.39 1.15 -24.04
N VAL A 211 -4.80 2.05 -23.12
CA VAL A 211 -6.20 2.46 -22.99
C VAL A 211 -6.60 3.35 -24.18
N ALA A 212 -7.58 2.89 -24.95
CA ALA A 212 -8.07 3.60 -26.12
C ALA A 212 -8.60 5.01 -25.77
N GLY A 213 -8.21 6.00 -26.57
CA GLY A 213 -8.59 7.40 -26.38
C GLY A 213 -7.73 8.19 -25.39
N ALA A 214 -6.72 7.56 -24.79
CA ALA A 214 -5.78 8.26 -23.94
C ALA A 214 -4.78 9.06 -24.80
N LYS A 215 -4.70 10.38 -24.58
CA LYS A 215 -3.59 11.20 -25.07
C LYS A 215 -2.32 10.98 -24.24
N GLU A 216 -2.51 10.69 -22.95
CA GLU A 216 -1.48 10.36 -21.97
C GLU A 216 -1.99 9.24 -21.06
N ASN A 217 -1.08 8.47 -20.49
CA ASN A 217 -1.42 7.42 -19.53
C ASN A 217 -2.22 8.01 -18.35
N PRO A 218 -3.45 7.51 -18.08
CA PRO A 218 -4.25 8.02 -16.96
C PRO A 218 -3.73 7.60 -15.59
N PHE A 219 -2.89 6.56 -15.52
CA PHE A 219 -2.40 6.01 -14.27
C PHE A 219 -1.13 6.69 -13.79
N VAL A 220 -1.07 6.91 -12.48
CA VAL A 220 0.13 7.15 -11.69
C VAL A 220 0.27 5.98 -10.75
N VAL A 221 1.39 5.28 -10.81
CA VAL A 221 1.61 4.05 -10.03
C VAL A 221 2.72 4.27 -9.02
N THR A 222 2.52 3.79 -7.80
CA THR A 222 3.55 3.84 -6.76
C THR A 222 3.90 2.45 -6.28
N SER A 223 5.17 2.20 -6.01
CA SER A 223 5.65 0.95 -5.45
C SER A 223 6.97 1.13 -4.67
N SER A 224 7.53 0.05 -4.12
CA SER A 224 8.82 0.06 -3.45
C SER A 224 9.35 -1.35 -3.18
N LEU A 225 10.63 -1.45 -2.86
CA LEU A 225 11.26 -2.70 -2.39
C LEU A 225 10.88 -3.09 -0.95
N THR A 226 10.05 -2.28 -0.28
CA THR A 226 9.75 -2.42 1.16
C THR A 226 8.98 -3.68 1.51
N LYS A 227 7.90 -3.99 0.77
CA LYS A 227 6.90 -4.97 1.22
C LYS A 227 7.17 -6.36 0.69
N VAL A 228 7.42 -6.48 -0.61
CA VAL A 228 7.62 -7.77 -1.29
C VAL A 228 8.97 -8.39 -0.95
N TYR A 229 9.98 -7.55 -0.79
CA TYR A 229 11.37 -8.00 -0.69
C TYR A 229 11.96 -7.92 0.73
N GLY A 230 11.22 -7.34 1.69
CA GLY A 230 11.71 -7.18 3.08
C GLY A 230 12.81 -6.12 3.23
N LEU A 231 12.99 -5.24 2.25
CA LEU A 231 14.05 -4.23 2.20
C LEU A 231 13.57 -2.86 2.68
N SER A 232 12.87 -2.84 3.81
CA SER A 232 12.23 -1.63 4.33
C SER A 232 13.20 -0.52 4.70
N GLY A 233 14.42 -0.87 5.11
CA GLY A 233 15.48 0.07 5.52
C GLY A 233 16.05 0.90 4.37
N LEU A 234 16.02 0.39 3.15
CA LEU A 234 16.55 1.09 1.97
C LEU A 234 15.71 2.31 1.58
N ARG A 235 14.46 2.38 2.00
CA ARG A 235 13.52 3.43 1.61
C ARG A 235 13.43 3.63 0.10
N CYS A 236 13.72 2.60 -0.70
CA CYS A 236 13.61 2.62 -2.16
C CYS A 236 12.14 2.49 -2.59
N GLY A 237 11.56 3.60 -2.98
CA GLY A 237 10.24 3.69 -3.59
C GLY A 237 10.32 4.44 -4.92
N TRP A 238 9.30 4.28 -5.75
CA TRP A 238 9.21 4.96 -7.04
C TRP A 238 7.76 5.29 -7.40
N ILE A 239 7.65 6.23 -8.33
CA ILE A 239 6.40 6.61 -8.99
C ILE A 239 6.61 6.39 -10.49
N LEU A 240 5.63 5.79 -11.14
CA LEU A 240 5.53 5.72 -12.59
C LEU A 240 4.45 6.71 -13.04
N ALA A 241 4.82 7.63 -13.90
CA ALA A 241 3.91 8.66 -14.42
C ALA A 241 4.27 9.01 -15.87
N ALA A 242 3.34 9.64 -16.60
CA ALA A 242 3.66 10.20 -17.92
C ALA A 242 4.85 11.18 -17.78
N PRO A 243 5.80 11.26 -18.74
CA PRO A 243 7.05 12.00 -18.61
C PRO A 243 6.88 13.46 -18.13
N ALA A 244 5.92 14.18 -18.68
CA ALA A 244 5.65 15.57 -18.26
C ALA A 244 5.21 15.66 -16.79
N LEU A 245 4.41 14.69 -16.30
CA LEU A 245 3.99 14.63 -14.92
C LEU A 245 5.13 14.19 -14.00
N ALA A 246 5.92 13.21 -14.41
CA ALA A 246 7.12 12.78 -13.69
C ALA A 246 8.10 13.96 -13.50
N ARG A 247 8.31 14.77 -14.54
CA ARG A 247 9.12 15.99 -14.45
C ARG A 247 8.57 16.98 -13.42
N ARG A 248 7.25 17.18 -13.39
CA ARG A 248 6.62 18.04 -12.38
C ARG A 248 6.81 17.51 -10.96
N MET A 249 6.75 16.20 -10.78
CA MET A 249 7.00 15.57 -9.47
C MET A 249 8.44 15.74 -9.01
N TRP A 250 9.42 15.63 -9.91
CA TRP A 250 10.81 15.92 -9.61
C TRP A 250 11.00 17.36 -9.12
N LEU A 251 10.44 18.34 -9.84
CA LEU A 251 10.51 19.76 -9.43
C LEU A 251 9.80 20.02 -8.09
N LEU A 252 8.70 19.32 -7.82
CA LEU A 252 8.02 19.43 -6.54
C LEU A 252 8.85 18.79 -5.41
N ASN A 253 9.55 17.70 -5.70
CA ASN A 253 10.40 17.02 -4.71
C ASN A 253 11.57 17.89 -4.22
N ASP A 254 12.02 18.87 -5.00
CA ASP A 254 13.01 19.85 -4.57
C ASP A 254 12.60 20.61 -3.29
N LEU A 255 11.27 20.77 -3.08
CA LEU A 255 10.74 21.42 -1.88
C LEU A 255 10.76 20.54 -0.63
N PHE A 256 10.94 19.22 -0.75
CA PHE A 256 10.83 18.26 0.35
C PHE A 256 12.12 17.52 0.66
N ALA A 257 12.81 17.05 -0.37
CA ALA A 257 13.93 16.14 -0.21
C ALA A 257 15.15 16.51 -1.06
N ALA A 258 15.02 17.43 -2.03
CA ALA A 258 16.03 17.76 -3.03
C ALA A 258 16.51 16.51 -3.79
N THR A 259 17.33 15.66 -3.15
CA THR A 259 17.85 14.40 -3.71
C THR A 259 17.64 13.25 -2.73
N GLY A 260 17.70 12.01 -3.24
CA GLY A 260 17.70 10.82 -2.40
C GLY A 260 19.03 10.67 -1.62
N ALA A 261 19.01 9.83 -0.58
CA ALA A 261 20.21 9.48 0.16
C ALA A 261 21.07 8.52 -0.69
N LEU A 262 22.19 8.98 -1.24
CA LEU A 262 23.00 8.21 -2.17
C LEU A 262 23.38 6.80 -1.67
N PRO A 263 23.80 6.58 -0.41
CA PRO A 263 24.07 5.22 0.07
C PRO A 263 22.86 4.30 -0.01
N ALA A 264 21.64 4.81 0.26
CA ALA A 264 20.42 4.04 0.13
C ALA A 264 20.07 3.73 -1.33
N GLU A 265 20.30 4.67 -2.24
CA GLU A 265 20.10 4.47 -3.69
C GLU A 265 21.11 3.45 -4.25
N ARG A 266 22.38 3.49 -3.83
CA ARG A 266 23.41 2.49 -4.17
C ARG A 266 23.04 1.10 -3.68
N LEU A 267 22.64 0.95 -2.41
CA LEU A 267 22.15 -0.31 -1.88
C LEU A 267 20.89 -0.80 -2.63
N SER A 268 20.07 0.11 -3.11
CA SER A 268 18.89 -0.24 -3.92
C SER A 268 19.26 -0.76 -5.31
N VAL A 269 20.34 -0.24 -5.92
CA VAL A 269 20.89 -0.81 -7.16
C VAL A 269 21.36 -2.24 -6.92
N MET A 270 22.17 -2.48 -5.86
CA MET A 270 22.61 -3.84 -5.50
C MET A 270 21.42 -4.78 -5.28
N ALA A 271 20.37 -4.29 -4.60
CA ALA A 271 19.16 -5.08 -4.38
C ALA A 271 18.47 -5.46 -5.69
N LEU A 272 18.35 -4.52 -6.63
CA LEU A 272 17.72 -4.76 -7.93
C LEU A 272 18.55 -5.70 -8.80
N ASP A 273 19.88 -5.64 -8.75
CA ASP A 273 20.77 -6.57 -9.44
C ASP A 273 20.65 -8.01 -8.90
N HIS A 274 20.16 -8.20 -7.68
CA HIS A 274 19.95 -9.51 -7.04
C HIS A 274 18.49 -9.80 -6.69
N LEU A 275 17.54 -9.18 -7.40
CA LEU A 275 16.12 -9.18 -7.02
C LEU A 275 15.50 -10.58 -6.98
N GLU A 276 15.93 -11.50 -7.88
CA GLU A 276 15.44 -12.88 -7.90
C GLU A 276 15.72 -13.62 -6.58
N LYS A 277 16.89 -13.41 -5.96
CA LYS A 277 17.23 -13.99 -4.65
C LYS A 277 16.19 -13.59 -3.59
N PHE A 278 15.82 -12.31 -3.54
CA PHE A 278 14.83 -11.81 -2.59
C PHE A 278 13.42 -12.27 -2.95
N ARG A 279 13.12 -12.41 -4.23
CA ARG A 279 11.84 -12.96 -4.73
C ARG A 279 11.67 -14.42 -4.33
N ASP A 280 12.70 -15.24 -4.48
CA ASP A 280 12.66 -16.66 -4.10
C ASP A 280 12.50 -16.83 -2.60
N ARG A 281 13.25 -16.05 -1.79
CA ARG A 281 13.08 -15.99 -0.34
C ARG A 281 11.64 -15.64 0.03
N ALA A 282 11.09 -14.60 -0.57
CA ALA A 282 9.72 -14.15 -0.34
C ALA A 282 8.69 -15.24 -0.70
N ARG A 283 8.85 -15.87 -1.85
CA ARG A 283 7.99 -16.95 -2.33
C ARG A 283 7.98 -18.14 -1.38
N THR A 284 9.16 -18.59 -0.95
CA THR A 284 9.32 -19.72 -0.02
C THR A 284 8.66 -19.43 1.32
N LEU A 285 8.96 -18.28 1.92
CA LEU A 285 8.38 -17.87 3.20
C LEU A 285 6.85 -17.78 3.13
N LEU A 286 6.33 -17.10 2.09
CA LEU A 286 4.88 -16.92 1.96
C LEU A 286 4.14 -18.19 1.62
N ALA A 287 4.74 -19.16 0.93
CA ALA A 287 4.12 -20.45 0.68
C ALA A 287 3.89 -21.21 2.02
N ALA A 288 4.92 -21.27 2.87
CA ALA A 288 4.82 -21.91 4.20
C ALA A 288 3.80 -21.18 5.10
N ASN A 289 3.86 -19.86 5.15
CA ASN A 289 3.00 -19.04 5.99
C ASN A 289 1.53 -19.05 5.52
N ARG A 290 1.30 -19.13 4.23
CA ARG A 290 -0.06 -19.25 3.67
C ARG A 290 -0.70 -20.57 4.07
N ALA A 291 0.04 -21.68 4.03
CA ALA A 291 -0.47 -22.99 4.47
C ALA A 291 -0.90 -22.96 5.95
N LEU A 292 -0.12 -22.31 6.83
CA LEU A 292 -0.50 -22.12 8.23
C LEU A 292 -1.77 -21.27 8.39
N LEU A 293 -1.85 -20.18 7.67
CA LEU A 293 -3.05 -19.31 7.69
C LEU A 293 -4.28 -20.05 7.18
N ASP A 294 -4.17 -20.78 6.08
CA ASP A 294 -5.31 -21.51 5.48
C ASP A 294 -5.78 -22.60 6.46
N SER A 295 -4.87 -23.36 7.09
CA SER A 295 -5.22 -24.32 8.14
C SER A 295 -5.94 -23.65 9.33
N PHE A 296 -5.46 -22.48 9.79
CA PHE A 296 -6.12 -21.69 10.83
C PHE A 296 -7.54 -21.31 10.41
N LEU A 297 -7.70 -20.71 9.22
CA LEU A 297 -9.02 -20.28 8.73
C LEU A 297 -9.98 -21.45 8.51
N ASP A 298 -9.49 -22.62 8.09
CA ASP A 298 -10.31 -23.83 7.92
C ASP A 298 -10.81 -24.38 9.25
N SER A 299 -10.04 -24.21 10.32
CA SER A 299 -10.40 -24.63 11.67
C SER A 299 -11.45 -23.72 12.36
N ARG A 300 -11.70 -22.52 11.81
CA ARG A 300 -12.55 -21.49 12.43
C ARG A 300 -13.85 -21.30 11.65
N ARG A 301 -14.99 -21.45 12.36
CA ARG A 301 -16.33 -21.16 11.83
C ARG A 301 -16.94 -19.88 12.43
N ASP A 302 -16.26 -19.30 13.38
CA ASP A 302 -16.68 -18.12 14.14
C ASP A 302 -16.11 -16.80 13.60
N ILE A 303 -15.30 -16.87 12.53
CA ILE A 303 -14.86 -15.69 11.76
C ILE A 303 -15.09 -15.93 10.27
N GLU A 304 -15.34 -14.86 9.56
CA GLU A 304 -15.48 -14.90 8.10
C GLU A 304 -14.32 -14.17 7.44
N CYS A 305 -13.74 -14.78 6.42
CA CYS A 305 -12.57 -14.23 5.76
C CYS A 305 -12.61 -14.42 4.24
N PHE A 306 -12.43 -13.34 3.51
CA PHE A 306 -12.07 -13.40 2.09
C PHE A 306 -10.62 -13.87 1.97
N ARG A 307 -10.36 -14.90 1.16
CA ARG A 307 -9.01 -15.42 0.89
C ARG A 307 -8.48 -14.82 -0.41
N PRO A 308 -7.53 -13.87 -0.33
CA PRO A 308 -6.97 -13.26 -1.52
C PRO A 308 -6.05 -14.22 -2.28
N PRO A 309 -5.82 -14.00 -3.59
CA PRO A 309 -5.00 -14.89 -4.43
C PRO A 309 -3.51 -14.86 -4.08
N ALA A 310 -3.04 -13.79 -3.44
CA ALA A 310 -1.66 -13.57 -3.05
C ALA A 310 -1.56 -12.49 -1.95
N GLY A 311 -0.33 -12.14 -1.56
CA GLY A 311 -0.07 -11.07 -0.59
C GLY A 311 0.25 -11.58 0.80
N THR A 312 0.57 -10.64 1.66
CA THR A 312 1.03 -10.86 3.04
C THR A 312 -0.07 -10.66 4.07
N MET A 313 -1.32 -10.49 3.66
CA MET A 313 -2.38 -10.14 4.60
C MET A 313 -3.74 -10.71 4.23
N VAL A 314 -4.57 -10.89 5.27
CA VAL A 314 -6.01 -11.15 5.16
C VAL A 314 -6.77 -10.23 6.11
N PHE A 315 -8.08 -10.06 5.86
CA PHE A 315 -8.92 -9.12 6.59
C PHE A 315 -10.23 -9.79 7.06
N PRO A 316 -10.13 -10.75 8.01
CA PRO A 316 -11.31 -11.42 8.56
C PRO A 316 -12.20 -10.45 9.34
N ARG A 317 -13.48 -10.84 9.52
CA ARG A 317 -14.45 -10.13 10.37
C ARG A 317 -14.91 -10.99 11.53
N LEU A 318 -15.14 -10.35 12.68
CA LEU A 318 -15.75 -10.94 13.85
C LEU A 318 -17.26 -11.12 13.62
N PRO A 319 -17.88 -12.14 14.27
CA PRO A 319 -19.32 -12.34 14.22
C PRO A 319 -20.08 -11.11 14.77
N HIS A 320 -21.35 -11.04 14.44
CA HIS A 320 -22.24 -10.02 15.01
C HIS A 320 -22.34 -10.17 16.54
N GLY A 321 -22.50 -9.03 17.23
CA GLY A 321 -22.67 -9.00 18.68
C GLY A 321 -21.39 -9.15 19.50
N ARG A 322 -20.21 -9.25 18.87
CA ARG A 322 -18.93 -9.24 19.57
C ARG A 322 -18.36 -7.83 19.62
N ASP A 323 -17.79 -7.45 20.78
CA ASP A 323 -17.08 -6.19 20.97
C ASP A 323 -15.64 -6.30 20.41
N PRO A 324 -15.30 -5.61 19.31
CA PRO A 324 -13.97 -5.69 18.74
C PRO A 324 -12.88 -5.11 19.67
N GLU A 325 -13.18 -4.05 20.40
CA GLU A 325 -12.19 -3.41 21.28
C GLU A 325 -11.85 -4.32 22.48
N ALA A 326 -12.85 -4.99 23.06
CA ALA A 326 -12.64 -5.99 24.08
C ALA A 326 -11.81 -7.17 23.56
N PHE A 327 -12.02 -7.58 22.31
CA PHE A 327 -11.23 -8.63 21.66
C PHE A 327 -9.77 -8.22 21.49
N PHE A 328 -9.48 -7.06 20.91
CA PHE A 328 -8.11 -6.61 20.67
C PHE A 328 -7.34 -6.40 21.98
N ARG A 329 -8.01 -5.90 23.01
CA ARG A 329 -7.44 -5.80 24.35
C ARG A 329 -7.11 -7.17 24.94
N LEU A 330 -8.06 -8.12 24.92
CA LEU A 330 -7.85 -9.49 25.38
C LEU A 330 -6.67 -10.17 24.66
N LEU A 331 -6.63 -10.08 23.33
CA LEU A 331 -5.60 -10.67 22.50
C LEU A 331 -4.21 -10.15 22.87
N ARG A 332 -4.11 -8.84 23.11
CA ARG A 332 -2.86 -8.19 23.45
C ARG A 332 -2.41 -8.48 24.89
N GLU A 333 -3.31 -8.32 25.87
CA GLU A 333 -2.97 -8.39 27.30
C GLU A 333 -2.80 -9.82 27.80
N LYS A 334 -3.64 -10.76 27.35
CA LYS A 334 -3.58 -12.17 27.80
C LYS A 334 -2.83 -13.09 26.86
N PHE A 335 -2.86 -12.81 25.57
CA PHE A 335 -2.28 -13.70 24.57
C PHE A 335 -1.02 -13.13 23.91
N GLU A 336 -0.53 -11.98 24.36
CA GLU A 336 0.71 -11.33 23.89
C GLU A 336 0.78 -11.25 22.36
N THR A 337 -0.39 -11.14 21.70
CA THR A 337 -0.52 -11.17 20.24
C THR A 337 -1.18 -9.89 19.75
N THR A 338 -0.71 -9.35 18.63
CA THR A 338 -1.31 -8.16 18.03
C THR A 338 -1.68 -8.41 16.57
N VAL A 339 -2.83 -7.88 16.19
CA VAL A 339 -3.34 -7.75 14.81
C VAL A 339 -3.70 -6.29 14.60
N VAL A 340 -3.90 -5.83 13.35
CA VAL A 340 -4.34 -4.45 13.15
C VAL A 340 -5.85 -4.35 13.30
N PRO A 341 -6.37 -3.53 14.22
CA PRO A 341 -7.80 -3.26 14.33
C PRO A 341 -8.40 -2.71 13.04
N GLY A 342 -9.58 -3.21 12.69
CA GLY A 342 -10.27 -2.80 11.46
C GLY A 342 -10.78 -1.36 11.50
N SER A 343 -10.89 -0.74 12.68
CA SER A 343 -11.22 0.68 12.86
C SER A 343 -10.25 1.60 12.11
N PHE A 344 -8.96 1.23 11.97
CA PHE A 344 -7.99 1.95 11.15
C PHE A 344 -8.24 1.88 9.64
N PHE A 345 -9.15 1.02 9.22
CA PHE A 345 -9.61 0.85 7.85
C PHE A 345 -11.10 1.17 7.70
N GLU A 346 -11.70 1.86 8.68
CA GLU A 346 -13.12 2.23 8.69
C GLU A 346 -14.09 1.02 8.73
N MET A 347 -13.61 -0.15 9.19
CA MET A 347 -14.38 -1.40 9.31
C MET A 347 -14.15 -2.05 10.69
N PRO A 348 -14.74 -1.51 11.77
CA PRO A 348 -14.38 -1.86 13.16
C PRO A 348 -14.57 -3.34 13.52
N ARG A 349 -15.47 -4.06 12.86
CA ARG A 349 -15.64 -5.52 13.08
C ARG A 349 -14.58 -6.39 12.41
N HIS A 350 -13.75 -5.82 11.55
CA HIS A 350 -12.67 -6.53 10.87
C HIS A 350 -11.35 -6.37 11.64
N PHE A 351 -10.38 -7.19 11.27
CA PHE A 351 -8.99 -7.02 11.70
C PHE A 351 -8.05 -7.56 10.63
N ARG A 352 -6.87 -6.95 10.50
CA ARG A 352 -5.89 -7.40 9.52
C ARG A 352 -4.87 -8.31 10.18
N ILE A 353 -4.71 -9.51 9.64
CA ILE A 353 -3.64 -10.45 9.97
C ILE A 353 -2.57 -10.36 8.91
N GLY A 354 -1.33 -10.10 9.32
CA GLY A 354 -0.15 -10.15 8.48
C GLY A 354 0.55 -11.50 8.59
N ILE A 355 0.94 -12.06 7.45
CA ILE A 355 1.63 -13.36 7.35
C ILE A 355 3.06 -13.25 6.82
N GLY A 356 3.61 -12.04 6.75
CA GLY A 356 4.97 -11.80 6.25
C GLY A 356 6.07 -11.98 7.29
N GLY A 357 5.74 -12.28 8.54
CA GLY A 357 6.70 -12.57 9.62
C GLY A 357 7.37 -13.94 9.48
N ASP A 358 8.31 -14.25 10.38
CA ASP A 358 8.90 -15.58 10.44
C ASP A 358 7.85 -16.66 10.78
N THR A 359 8.04 -17.85 10.22
CA THR A 359 7.06 -18.93 10.32
C THR A 359 6.78 -19.41 11.75
N PRO A 360 7.79 -19.56 12.65
CA PRO A 360 7.55 -19.88 14.05
C PRO A 360 6.68 -18.87 14.79
N THR A 361 6.97 -17.57 14.65
CA THR A 361 6.18 -16.49 15.26
C THR A 361 4.75 -16.47 14.73
N LEU A 362 4.57 -16.65 13.41
CA LEU A 362 3.24 -16.73 12.81
C LEU A 362 2.44 -17.90 13.37
N ARG A 363 3.02 -19.09 13.44
CA ARG A 363 2.36 -20.29 14.00
C ARG A 363 1.89 -20.04 15.43
N ALA A 364 2.79 -19.63 16.30
CA ALA A 364 2.46 -19.35 17.70
C ALA A 364 1.42 -18.21 17.83
N GLY A 365 1.50 -17.16 17.00
CA GLY A 365 0.52 -16.08 16.97
C GLY A 365 -0.87 -16.55 16.55
N LEU A 366 -0.99 -17.41 15.54
CA LEU A 366 -2.28 -17.96 15.10
C LEU A 366 -2.89 -18.90 16.15
N GLU A 367 -2.10 -19.71 16.86
CA GLU A 367 -2.56 -20.54 17.99
C GLU A 367 -3.14 -19.67 19.10
N ARG A 368 -2.46 -18.57 19.45
CA ARG A 368 -2.93 -17.61 20.46
C ARG A 368 -4.17 -16.84 20.01
N LEU A 369 -4.22 -16.47 18.76
CA LEU A 369 -5.39 -15.85 18.16
C LEU A 369 -6.60 -16.79 18.23
N SER A 370 -6.41 -18.09 17.97
CA SER A 370 -7.44 -19.12 18.12
C SER A 370 -7.93 -19.19 19.57
N ALA A 371 -7.02 -19.26 20.53
CA ALA A 371 -7.37 -19.31 21.96
C ALA A 371 -8.12 -18.04 22.44
N ALA A 372 -7.76 -16.88 21.91
CA ALA A 372 -8.45 -15.62 22.22
C ALA A 372 -9.90 -15.61 21.66
N LEU A 373 -10.11 -16.12 20.44
CA LEU A 373 -11.44 -16.27 19.86
C LEU A 373 -12.30 -17.24 20.66
N ASP A 374 -11.73 -18.38 21.12
CA ASP A 374 -12.43 -19.35 21.98
C ASP A 374 -12.84 -18.73 23.33
N ALA A 375 -11.99 -17.89 23.89
CA ALA A 375 -12.25 -17.21 25.16
C ALA A 375 -13.40 -16.17 25.03
N LEU A 376 -13.58 -15.59 23.83
CA LEU A 376 -14.71 -14.70 23.54
C LEU A 376 -16.04 -15.48 23.45
N THR A 377 -16.03 -16.71 22.96
CA THR A 377 -17.24 -17.51 22.74
C THR A 377 -17.82 -18.02 24.07
N LYS A 378 -17.02 -18.12 25.12
CA LYS A 378 -17.40 -18.59 26.46
C LYS A 378 -17.98 -17.48 27.35
N ARG A 379 -17.99 -16.25 26.89
CA ARG A 379 -18.60 -15.08 27.57
C ARG A 379 -19.86 -14.61 26.84
#